data_e8769355ee7f99a48a06538c39e02991
#
_entry.id   e8769355ee7f99a48a06538c39e02991
#
_cell.length_a   1.000
_cell.length_b   1.000
_cell.length_c   1.000
_cell.angle_alpha   90.00
_cell.angle_beta   90.00
_cell.angle_gamma   90.00
#
_symmetry.space_group_name_H-M   'P 1'
#
loop_
_entity.id
_entity.type
_entity.pdbx_description
1 polymer ?
#
loop_
_entity_poly.entity_id
_entity_poly.type
_entity_poly.pdbx_seq_one_letter_code
_entity_poly.pdbx_strand_id
1 'polypeptide(L)'
;MSTPHLSLHDLVKVFRDGSGSETRAVDGISLDINKGEFVTLLGPSGCGKTTTLRMIAGFEQPTAGEIRVKGKNVNPVPPFERNMPMVFQSYALFPHLTIFDNIAYGLKLRKADREVIRNEVAVASQMVNLVGLEKRYPGELSGGQQQRVALARALVLKPEIILFDEPLSNLDAKLRIQTRTEIKRVQHMLGITAIYVTHDQAEALSMSDKIVVMNNGKIMQVGPPEDVYNHPADPFVADFIGNANFLESRVASVNGVGVTVMIGGKEYVIASERAYDGVAAGDEVYMAIKPEALEISRGAGDLTGRVDVNSFVGAVTEYKVEFDGQFLTVIHPNTGESVTLFH
;
A
#
# COMPACT_ATOMS: atom_id res chain seq x y z
N MET A 1 -14.43 -22.57 -8.28
CA MET A 1 -13.81 -21.31 -7.83
C MET A 1 -14.92 -20.41 -7.32
N SER A 2 -14.77 -19.79 -6.15
CA SER A 2 -15.76 -18.84 -5.61
C SER A 2 -15.75 -17.56 -6.44
N THR A 3 -16.92 -16.95 -6.67
CA THR A 3 -17.00 -15.66 -7.37
C THR A 3 -16.29 -14.58 -6.54
N PRO A 4 -15.37 -13.80 -7.12
CA PRO A 4 -14.71 -12.68 -6.43
C PRO A 4 -15.75 -11.69 -5.87
N HIS A 5 -15.40 -11.08 -4.73
CA HIS A 5 -16.27 -10.04 -4.14
C HIS A 5 -16.27 -8.76 -4.96
N LEU A 6 -15.10 -8.35 -5.44
CA LEU A 6 -14.90 -7.27 -6.41
C LEU A 6 -13.95 -7.77 -7.49
N SER A 7 -14.25 -7.51 -8.76
CA SER A 7 -13.34 -7.79 -9.87
C SER A 7 -13.26 -6.63 -10.84
N LEU A 8 -12.06 -6.39 -11.32
CA LEU A 8 -11.72 -5.45 -12.38
C LEU A 8 -11.34 -6.26 -13.61
N HIS A 9 -11.91 -5.96 -14.78
CA HIS A 9 -11.62 -6.65 -16.03
C HIS A 9 -11.18 -5.64 -17.09
N ASP A 10 -9.93 -5.73 -17.51
CA ASP A 10 -9.30 -4.90 -18.54
C ASP A 10 -9.63 -3.41 -18.42
N LEU A 11 -9.54 -2.91 -17.18
CA LEU A 11 -9.99 -1.57 -16.83
C LEU A 11 -9.05 -0.52 -17.41
N VAL A 12 -9.58 0.41 -18.20
CA VAL A 12 -8.84 1.49 -18.84
C VAL A 12 -9.46 2.83 -18.47
N LYS A 13 -8.60 3.82 -18.18
CA LYS A 13 -9.00 5.22 -18.05
C LYS A 13 -8.07 6.13 -18.84
N VAL A 14 -8.63 6.86 -19.78
CA VAL A 14 -7.96 7.89 -20.56
C VAL A 14 -8.58 9.23 -20.22
N PHE A 15 -7.76 10.20 -19.84
CA PHE A 15 -8.16 11.59 -19.71
C PHE A 15 -7.74 12.35 -20.97
N ARG A 16 -8.59 13.27 -21.43
CA ARG A 16 -8.30 14.20 -22.53
C ARG A 16 -8.27 15.60 -21.98
N ASP A 17 -7.21 16.31 -22.26
CA ASP A 17 -7.12 17.72 -21.92
C ASP A 17 -7.76 18.60 -23.01
N GLY A 18 -7.90 19.91 -22.73
CA GLY A 18 -8.45 20.88 -23.68
C GLY A 18 -7.61 21.08 -24.94
N SER A 19 -6.36 20.59 -24.98
CA SER A 19 -5.45 20.62 -26.14
C SER A 19 -5.58 19.39 -27.03
N GLY A 20 -6.35 18.37 -26.60
CA GLY A 20 -6.50 17.10 -27.29
C GLY A 20 -5.42 16.06 -26.93
N SER A 21 -4.54 16.38 -25.98
CA SER A 21 -3.57 15.40 -25.47
C SER A 21 -4.28 14.34 -24.61
N GLU A 22 -3.91 13.07 -24.82
CA GLU A 22 -4.46 11.94 -24.07
C GLU A 22 -3.47 11.45 -23.03
N THR A 23 -3.94 11.34 -21.77
CA THR A 23 -3.17 10.70 -20.69
C THR A 23 -3.88 9.43 -20.28
N ARG A 24 -3.23 8.29 -20.48
CA ARG A 24 -3.72 6.99 -20.06
C ARG A 24 -3.33 6.74 -18.61
N ALA A 25 -4.23 7.08 -17.69
CA ALA A 25 -4.00 6.97 -16.24
C ALA A 25 -4.12 5.53 -15.72
N VAL A 26 -4.94 4.69 -16.37
CA VAL A 26 -5.07 3.26 -16.10
C VAL A 26 -5.11 2.53 -17.44
N ASP A 27 -4.31 1.46 -17.57
CA ASP A 27 -4.01 0.80 -18.84
C ASP A 27 -4.21 -0.72 -18.75
N GLY A 28 -5.47 -1.16 -18.88
CA GLY A 28 -5.82 -2.57 -19.01
C GLY A 28 -5.57 -3.39 -17.74
N ILE A 29 -5.92 -2.87 -16.56
CA ILE A 29 -5.73 -3.61 -15.31
C ILE A 29 -6.87 -4.61 -15.08
N SER A 30 -6.49 -5.83 -14.66
CA SER A 30 -7.40 -6.88 -14.21
C SER A 30 -7.00 -7.35 -12.82
N LEU A 31 -7.97 -7.47 -11.90
CA LEU A 31 -7.73 -7.80 -10.50
C LEU A 31 -8.96 -8.43 -9.87
N ASP A 32 -8.76 -9.55 -9.16
CA ASP A 32 -9.78 -10.19 -8.35
C ASP A 32 -9.49 -10.00 -6.85
N ILE A 33 -10.53 -9.57 -6.13
CA ILE A 33 -10.51 -9.31 -4.69
C ILE A 33 -11.58 -10.18 -4.03
N ASN A 34 -11.18 -10.99 -3.05
CA ASN A 34 -12.10 -11.86 -2.32
C ASN A 34 -12.77 -11.11 -1.16
N LYS A 35 -13.84 -11.69 -0.65
CA LYS A 35 -14.56 -11.13 0.50
C LYS A 35 -13.67 -11.11 1.74
N GLY A 36 -13.63 -9.98 2.41
CA GLY A 36 -12.86 -9.79 3.65
C GLY A 36 -11.37 -9.52 3.45
N GLU A 37 -10.85 -9.54 2.20
CA GLU A 37 -9.46 -9.18 1.93
C GLU A 37 -9.20 -7.69 2.17
N PHE A 38 -8.04 -7.38 2.71
CA PHE A 38 -7.44 -6.04 2.74
C PHE A 38 -6.45 -5.93 1.58
N VAL A 39 -6.83 -5.23 0.53
CA VAL A 39 -6.02 -5.10 -0.70
C VAL A 39 -5.46 -3.69 -0.81
N THR A 40 -4.15 -3.55 -0.92
CA THR A 40 -3.49 -2.26 -1.10
C THR A 40 -3.02 -2.05 -2.53
N LEU A 41 -3.45 -0.94 -3.13
CA LEU A 41 -2.87 -0.41 -4.37
C LEU A 41 -1.67 0.46 -3.98
N LEU A 42 -0.47 0.03 -4.33
CA LEU A 42 0.80 0.65 -3.96
C LEU A 42 1.56 1.08 -5.22
N GLY A 43 2.25 2.21 -5.20
CA GLY A 43 3.06 2.67 -6.34
C GLY A 43 3.40 4.16 -6.24
N PRO A 44 4.24 4.69 -7.11
CA PRO A 44 4.63 6.10 -7.13
C PRO A 44 3.46 7.03 -7.42
N SER A 45 3.65 8.32 -7.17
CA SER A 45 2.64 9.34 -7.48
C SER A 45 2.34 9.34 -8.98
N GLY A 46 1.05 9.43 -9.33
CA GLY A 46 0.60 9.47 -10.73
C GLY A 46 0.49 8.11 -11.43
N CYS A 47 0.78 6.97 -10.76
CA CYS A 47 0.71 5.64 -11.41
C CYS A 47 -0.72 5.07 -11.57
N GLY A 48 -1.78 5.79 -11.21
CA GLY A 48 -3.17 5.39 -11.47
C GLY A 48 -3.96 4.86 -10.27
N LYS A 49 -3.39 4.75 -9.06
CA LYS A 49 -4.04 4.21 -7.85
C LYS A 49 -5.35 4.91 -7.49
N THR A 50 -5.30 6.23 -7.25
CA THR A 50 -6.48 7.04 -6.90
C THR A 50 -7.51 7.03 -8.04
N THR A 51 -7.07 7.03 -9.30
CA THR A 51 -7.97 6.92 -10.45
C THR A 51 -8.72 5.58 -10.43
N THR A 52 -8.01 4.48 -10.18
CA THR A 52 -8.60 3.14 -10.04
C THR A 52 -9.60 3.12 -8.89
N LEU A 53 -9.22 3.65 -7.72
CA LEU A 53 -10.11 3.72 -6.56
C LEU A 53 -11.38 4.52 -6.85
N ARG A 54 -11.25 5.68 -7.54
CA ARG A 54 -12.39 6.51 -7.93
C ARG A 54 -13.30 5.83 -8.94
N MET A 55 -12.76 5.04 -9.86
CA MET A 55 -13.58 4.22 -10.77
C MET A 55 -14.36 3.15 -9.99
N ILE A 56 -13.77 2.49 -9.02
CA ILE A 56 -14.45 1.53 -8.13
C ILE A 56 -15.57 2.23 -7.35
N ALA A 57 -15.30 3.42 -6.80
CA ALA A 57 -16.29 4.23 -6.08
C ALA A 57 -17.41 4.77 -6.97
N GLY A 58 -17.20 4.86 -8.29
CA GLY A 58 -18.12 5.43 -9.26
C GLY A 58 -18.01 6.94 -9.45
N PHE A 59 -16.98 7.58 -8.87
CA PHE A 59 -16.69 9.01 -9.11
C PHE A 59 -16.06 9.26 -10.47
N GLU A 60 -15.45 8.22 -11.08
CA GLU A 60 -14.92 8.24 -12.43
C GLU A 60 -15.53 7.11 -13.24
N GLN A 61 -15.84 7.37 -14.51
CA GLN A 61 -16.27 6.32 -15.43
C GLN A 61 -15.05 5.72 -16.12
N PRO A 62 -14.91 4.40 -16.21
CA PRO A 62 -13.88 3.80 -17.04
C PRO A 62 -14.10 4.12 -18.52
N THR A 63 -13.00 4.29 -19.26
CA THR A 63 -13.04 4.45 -20.72
C THR A 63 -13.33 3.12 -21.42
N ALA A 64 -12.81 2.01 -20.84
CA ALA A 64 -13.08 0.64 -21.26
C ALA A 64 -12.94 -0.31 -20.06
N GLY A 65 -13.42 -1.53 -20.22
CA GLY A 65 -13.39 -2.56 -19.18
C GLY A 65 -14.58 -2.47 -18.23
N GLU A 66 -14.60 -3.39 -17.27
CA GLU A 66 -15.74 -3.57 -16.37
C GLU A 66 -15.29 -3.69 -14.90
N ILE A 67 -16.12 -3.14 -14.02
CA ILE A 67 -16.02 -3.33 -12.56
C ILE A 67 -17.23 -4.16 -12.14
N ARG A 68 -17.00 -5.30 -11.52
CA ARG A 68 -18.05 -6.19 -11.04
C ARG A 68 -17.98 -6.39 -9.54
N VAL A 69 -19.14 -6.32 -8.88
CA VAL A 69 -19.31 -6.65 -7.48
C VAL A 69 -20.21 -7.86 -7.38
N LYS A 70 -19.71 -8.95 -6.78
CA LYS A 70 -20.42 -10.22 -6.71
C LYS A 70 -20.92 -10.67 -8.09
N GLY A 71 -20.09 -10.49 -9.13
CA GLY A 71 -20.39 -10.82 -10.52
C GLY A 71 -21.29 -9.84 -11.27
N LYS A 72 -21.85 -8.81 -10.61
CA LYS A 72 -22.71 -7.79 -11.25
C LYS A 72 -21.89 -6.58 -11.69
N ASN A 73 -22.05 -6.17 -12.96
CA ASN A 73 -21.42 -4.95 -13.46
C ASN A 73 -22.00 -3.71 -12.76
N VAL A 74 -21.11 -2.91 -12.14
CA VAL A 74 -21.47 -1.67 -11.42
C VAL A 74 -21.07 -0.39 -12.15
N ASN A 75 -20.52 -0.47 -13.36
CA ASN A 75 -20.18 0.74 -14.15
C ASN A 75 -21.35 1.72 -14.26
N PRO A 76 -22.59 1.27 -14.59
CA PRO A 76 -23.74 2.18 -14.71
C PRO A 76 -24.30 2.67 -13.36
N VAL A 77 -23.85 2.08 -12.24
CA VAL A 77 -24.39 2.39 -10.91
C VAL A 77 -23.72 3.66 -10.35
N PRO A 78 -24.51 4.68 -9.97
CA PRO A 78 -23.95 5.93 -9.42
C PRO A 78 -23.31 5.69 -8.03
N PRO A 79 -22.37 6.56 -7.57
CA PRO A 79 -21.61 6.36 -6.34
C PRO A 79 -22.47 6.12 -5.10
N PHE A 80 -23.57 6.87 -4.94
CA PHE A 80 -24.44 6.80 -3.76
C PHE A 80 -25.25 5.49 -3.66
N GLU A 81 -25.38 4.75 -4.77
CA GLU A 81 -26.07 3.45 -4.80
C GLU A 81 -25.11 2.26 -4.66
N ARG A 82 -23.79 2.46 -4.89
CA ARG A 82 -22.80 1.38 -4.78
C ARG A 82 -22.60 0.86 -3.36
N ASN A 83 -22.97 1.63 -2.34
CA ASN A 83 -22.74 1.33 -0.92
C ASN A 83 -21.27 1.00 -0.60
N MET A 84 -20.35 1.70 -1.22
CA MET A 84 -18.90 1.61 -1.02
C MET A 84 -18.40 2.96 -0.52
N PRO A 85 -18.52 3.25 0.78
CA PRO A 85 -18.05 4.51 1.34
C PRO A 85 -16.55 4.67 1.17
N MET A 86 -16.12 5.92 0.97
CA MET A 86 -14.72 6.29 0.78
C MET A 86 -14.25 7.18 1.93
N VAL A 87 -13.11 6.83 2.49
CA VAL A 87 -12.36 7.65 3.44
C VAL A 87 -11.29 8.40 2.64
N PHE A 88 -11.43 9.71 2.55
CA PHE A 88 -10.55 10.58 1.76
C PHE A 88 -9.32 11.00 2.57
N GLN A 89 -8.27 11.38 1.89
CA GLN A 89 -7.02 11.94 2.45
C GLN A 89 -7.27 13.16 3.35
N SER A 90 -8.22 14.03 2.97
CA SER A 90 -8.62 15.21 3.75
C SER A 90 -9.69 14.92 4.81
N TYR A 91 -10.04 13.63 5.02
CA TYR A 91 -11.16 13.16 5.84
C TYR A 91 -12.53 13.65 5.38
N ALA A 92 -12.61 14.76 4.65
CA ALA A 92 -13.82 15.39 4.10
C ALA A 92 -14.98 15.50 5.12
N LEU A 93 -14.65 15.87 6.35
CA LEU A 93 -15.65 16.10 7.39
C LEU A 93 -16.41 17.43 7.13
N PHE A 94 -17.67 17.43 7.47
CA PHE A 94 -18.50 18.64 7.41
C PHE A 94 -18.18 19.52 8.62
N PRO A 95 -17.50 20.68 8.46
CA PRO A 95 -16.99 21.45 9.57
C PRO A 95 -18.08 22.11 10.41
N HIS A 96 -19.26 22.32 9.83
CA HIS A 96 -20.44 22.93 10.45
C HIS A 96 -21.36 21.92 11.15
N LEU A 97 -21.07 20.62 11.07
CA LEU A 97 -21.80 19.55 11.74
C LEU A 97 -21.02 19.02 12.93
N THR A 98 -21.73 18.61 13.96
CA THR A 98 -21.16 17.90 15.11
C THR A 98 -20.57 16.54 14.65
N ILE A 99 -19.79 15.90 15.51
CA ILE A 99 -19.28 14.55 15.26
C ILE A 99 -20.43 13.56 15.11
N PHE A 100 -21.44 13.64 15.98
CA PHE A 100 -22.67 12.85 15.84
C PHE A 100 -23.31 13.03 14.46
N ASP A 101 -23.48 14.27 14.01
CA ASP A 101 -24.13 14.58 12.76
C ASP A 101 -23.29 14.19 11.54
N ASN A 102 -21.95 14.30 11.63
CA ASN A 102 -21.03 13.77 10.62
C ASN A 102 -21.20 12.26 10.44
N ILE A 103 -21.20 11.49 11.55
CA ILE A 103 -21.36 10.03 11.49
C ILE A 103 -22.76 9.68 11.01
N ALA A 104 -23.80 10.34 11.54
CA ALA A 104 -25.21 10.09 11.21
C ALA A 104 -25.59 10.47 9.77
N TYR A 105 -24.75 11.24 9.06
CA TYR A 105 -25.11 11.87 7.79
C TYR A 105 -25.70 10.91 6.75
N GLY A 106 -25.04 9.80 6.51
CA GLY A 106 -25.48 8.80 5.54
C GLY A 106 -26.80 8.12 5.93
N LEU A 107 -27.01 7.86 7.23
CA LEU A 107 -28.28 7.31 7.74
C LEU A 107 -29.43 8.29 7.60
N LYS A 108 -29.17 9.60 7.84
CA LYS A 108 -30.18 10.67 7.64
C LYS A 108 -30.59 10.75 6.17
N LEU A 109 -29.64 10.67 5.23
CA LEU A 109 -29.95 10.64 3.79
C LEU A 109 -30.81 9.43 3.41
N ARG A 110 -30.61 8.28 4.05
CA ARG A 110 -31.43 7.08 3.90
C ARG A 110 -32.77 7.15 4.63
N LYS A 111 -33.07 8.28 5.29
CA LYS A 111 -34.30 8.49 6.08
C LYS A 111 -34.53 7.43 7.17
N ALA A 112 -33.44 6.95 7.79
CA ALA A 112 -33.52 6.01 8.89
C ALA A 112 -34.18 6.66 10.12
N ASP A 113 -34.83 5.83 10.96
CA ASP A 113 -35.49 6.28 12.19
C ASP A 113 -34.49 6.89 13.18
N ARG A 114 -34.95 7.88 13.96
CA ARG A 114 -34.09 8.59 14.93
C ARG A 114 -33.45 7.65 15.97
N GLU A 115 -34.17 6.64 16.39
CA GLU A 115 -33.67 5.66 17.35
C GLU A 115 -32.58 4.77 16.72
N VAL A 116 -32.79 4.30 15.48
CA VAL A 116 -31.78 3.56 14.69
C VAL A 116 -30.52 4.42 14.51
N ILE A 117 -30.67 5.69 14.11
CA ILE A 117 -29.53 6.59 13.96
C ILE A 117 -28.74 6.71 15.26
N ARG A 118 -29.41 6.92 16.40
CA ARG A 118 -28.74 7.06 17.70
C ARG A 118 -27.95 5.80 18.07
N ASN A 119 -28.56 4.63 17.89
CA ASN A 119 -27.94 3.36 18.24
C ASN A 119 -26.76 3.04 17.32
N GLU A 120 -26.91 3.21 16.00
CA GLU A 120 -25.84 2.91 15.04
C GLU A 120 -24.65 3.87 15.17
N VAL A 121 -24.91 5.15 15.42
CA VAL A 121 -23.85 6.15 15.71
C VAL A 121 -23.10 5.80 17.00
N ALA A 122 -23.80 5.38 18.04
CA ALA A 122 -23.17 4.98 19.31
C ALA A 122 -22.25 3.75 19.09
N VAL A 123 -22.72 2.73 18.37
CA VAL A 123 -21.94 1.54 18.02
C VAL A 123 -20.71 1.93 17.19
N ALA A 124 -20.89 2.72 16.12
CA ALA A 124 -19.77 3.16 15.28
C ALA A 124 -18.73 3.98 16.07
N SER A 125 -19.19 4.89 16.94
CA SER A 125 -18.31 5.70 17.82
C SER A 125 -17.51 4.83 18.80
N GLN A 126 -18.14 3.80 19.35
CA GLN A 126 -17.47 2.87 20.26
C GLN A 126 -16.39 2.05 19.53
N MET A 127 -16.66 1.58 18.31
CA MET A 127 -15.70 0.79 17.51
C MET A 127 -14.38 1.52 17.27
N VAL A 128 -14.42 2.86 17.15
CA VAL A 128 -13.26 3.71 16.84
C VAL A 128 -12.84 4.63 18.00
N ASN A 129 -13.28 4.33 19.23
CA ASN A 129 -12.90 5.07 20.45
C ASN A 129 -13.20 6.59 20.39
N LEU A 130 -14.41 6.96 19.97
CA LEU A 130 -14.90 8.36 19.90
C LEU A 130 -15.96 8.68 20.96
N VAL A 131 -16.22 7.79 21.90
CA VAL A 131 -17.24 7.97 22.95
C VAL A 131 -16.96 9.25 23.76
N GLY A 132 -18.00 10.08 23.95
CA GLY A 132 -17.94 11.34 24.68
C GLY A 132 -17.52 12.56 23.82
N LEU A 133 -17.28 12.36 22.52
CA LEU A 133 -16.91 13.44 21.59
C LEU A 133 -18.06 13.85 20.65
N GLU A 134 -19.24 13.25 20.79
CA GLU A 134 -20.34 13.33 19.83
C GLU A 134 -20.84 14.75 19.59
N LYS A 135 -20.76 15.62 20.61
CA LYS A 135 -21.22 17.01 20.55
C LYS A 135 -20.18 18.00 20.04
N ARG A 136 -18.93 17.58 19.89
CA ARG A 136 -17.84 18.42 19.37
C ARG A 136 -17.96 18.62 17.87
N TYR A 137 -17.23 19.63 17.38
CA TYR A 137 -17.06 19.90 15.94
C TYR A 137 -15.70 19.41 15.47
N PRO A 138 -15.52 19.12 14.14
CA PRO A 138 -14.25 18.64 13.62
C PRO A 138 -13.04 19.49 13.98
N GLY A 139 -13.16 20.82 13.99
CA GLY A 139 -12.08 21.74 14.35
C GLY A 139 -11.58 21.65 15.80
N GLU A 140 -12.32 20.96 16.67
CA GLU A 140 -11.96 20.76 18.09
C GLU A 140 -11.23 19.41 18.31
N LEU A 141 -10.96 18.67 17.22
CA LEU A 141 -10.36 17.34 17.26
C LEU A 141 -8.95 17.33 16.69
N SER A 142 -8.10 16.44 17.23
CA SER A 142 -6.82 16.11 16.60
C SER A 142 -7.02 15.42 15.25
N GLY A 143 -6.00 15.43 14.38
CA GLY A 143 -6.05 14.78 13.07
C GLY A 143 -6.45 13.30 13.14
N GLY A 144 -5.89 12.54 14.10
CA GLY A 144 -6.27 11.15 14.29
C GLY A 144 -7.71 10.96 14.78
N GLN A 145 -8.24 11.89 15.60
CA GLN A 145 -9.65 11.86 15.97
C GLN A 145 -10.55 12.18 14.77
N GLN A 146 -10.18 13.14 13.92
CA GLN A 146 -10.92 13.46 12.69
C GLN A 146 -10.96 12.26 11.74
N GLN A 147 -9.84 11.55 11.61
CA GLN A 147 -9.78 10.33 10.80
C GLN A 147 -10.71 9.23 11.35
N ARG A 148 -10.73 9.02 12.68
CA ARG A 148 -11.66 8.09 13.32
C ARG A 148 -13.12 8.46 13.03
N VAL A 149 -13.45 9.75 13.01
CA VAL A 149 -14.79 10.22 12.62
C VAL A 149 -15.09 9.85 11.18
N ALA A 150 -14.15 10.05 10.25
CA ALA A 150 -14.33 9.66 8.85
C ALA A 150 -14.54 8.15 8.70
N LEU A 151 -13.77 7.34 9.46
CA LEU A 151 -13.94 5.90 9.52
C LEU A 151 -15.30 5.50 10.08
N ALA A 152 -15.73 6.07 11.21
CA ALA A 152 -17.05 5.82 11.81
C ALA A 152 -18.18 6.19 10.85
N ARG A 153 -18.06 7.32 10.14
CA ARG A 153 -19.02 7.76 9.10
C ARG A 153 -19.15 6.76 7.96
N ALA A 154 -18.07 6.08 7.60
CA ALA A 154 -18.09 5.03 6.60
C ALA A 154 -18.73 3.74 7.16
N LEU A 155 -18.36 3.34 8.37
CA LEU A 155 -18.78 2.09 9.02
C LEU A 155 -20.26 2.07 9.41
N VAL A 156 -20.84 3.21 9.79
CA VAL A 156 -22.24 3.33 10.23
C VAL A 156 -23.24 2.86 9.17
N LEU A 157 -22.83 2.88 7.90
CA LEU A 157 -23.61 2.40 6.75
C LEU A 157 -23.59 0.87 6.59
N LYS A 158 -22.82 0.15 7.41
CA LYS A 158 -22.58 -1.29 7.35
C LYS A 158 -22.20 -1.74 5.94
N PRO A 159 -21.14 -1.17 5.36
CA PRO A 159 -20.74 -1.51 3.99
C PRO A 159 -20.10 -2.89 3.96
N GLU A 160 -20.18 -3.56 2.80
CA GLU A 160 -19.40 -4.78 2.56
C GLU A 160 -18.00 -4.49 2.01
N ILE A 161 -17.83 -3.33 1.35
CA ILE A 161 -16.58 -2.84 0.79
C ILE A 161 -16.34 -1.42 1.28
N ILE A 162 -15.14 -1.13 1.75
CA ILE A 162 -14.70 0.21 2.16
C ILE A 162 -13.46 0.61 1.35
N LEU A 163 -13.42 1.88 0.94
CA LEU A 163 -12.36 2.45 0.11
C LEU A 163 -11.57 3.48 0.92
N PHE A 164 -10.24 3.46 0.81
CA PHE A 164 -9.34 4.39 1.50
C PHE A 164 -8.41 5.05 0.49
N ASP A 165 -8.47 6.39 0.39
CA ASP A 165 -7.58 7.19 -0.46
C ASP A 165 -6.56 7.93 0.39
N GLU A 166 -5.38 7.34 0.57
CA GLU A 166 -4.25 7.85 1.38
C GLU A 166 -4.67 8.39 2.77
N PRO A 167 -5.42 7.63 3.58
CA PRO A 167 -6.06 8.16 4.78
C PRO A 167 -5.09 8.55 5.90
N LEU A 168 -3.81 8.11 5.84
CA LEU A 168 -2.81 8.33 6.89
C LEU A 168 -1.77 9.40 6.56
N SER A 169 -1.79 9.94 5.34
CA SER A 169 -0.76 10.86 4.83
C SER A 169 -0.61 12.16 5.65
N ASN A 170 -1.71 12.63 6.28
CA ASN A 170 -1.74 13.87 7.06
C ASN A 170 -1.44 13.67 8.56
N LEU A 171 -1.01 12.48 8.98
CA LEU A 171 -0.71 12.15 10.36
C LEU A 171 0.80 12.11 10.64
N ASP A 172 1.18 12.49 11.86
CA ASP A 172 2.54 12.25 12.34
C ASP A 172 2.86 10.76 12.45
N ALA A 173 4.15 10.40 12.51
CA ALA A 173 4.62 9.01 12.47
C ALA A 173 4.02 8.14 13.58
N LYS A 174 3.92 8.66 14.82
CA LYS A 174 3.39 7.91 15.97
C LYS A 174 1.90 7.63 15.80
N LEU A 175 1.15 8.65 15.42
CA LEU A 175 -0.30 8.54 15.23
C LEU A 175 -0.63 7.67 14.02
N ARG A 176 0.21 7.72 12.96
CA ARG A 176 0.09 6.86 11.77
C ARG A 176 0.18 5.38 12.15
N ILE A 177 1.16 4.98 12.97
CA ILE A 177 1.31 3.59 13.45
C ILE A 177 0.08 3.13 14.23
N GLN A 178 -0.41 3.96 15.17
CA GLN A 178 -1.58 3.64 15.99
C GLN A 178 -2.85 3.47 15.14
N THR A 179 -3.08 4.40 14.21
CA THR A 179 -4.28 4.40 13.39
C THR A 179 -4.27 3.28 12.36
N ARG A 180 -3.11 2.92 11.80
CA ARG A 180 -2.92 1.76 10.94
C ARG A 180 -3.40 0.48 11.63
N THR A 181 -2.93 0.25 12.86
CA THR A 181 -3.34 -0.91 13.67
C THR A 181 -4.86 -0.92 13.93
N GLU A 182 -5.44 0.25 14.20
CA GLU A 182 -6.87 0.38 14.46
C GLU A 182 -7.73 0.10 13.21
N ILE A 183 -7.33 0.62 12.04
CA ILE A 183 -8.03 0.35 10.77
C ILE A 183 -8.02 -1.17 10.48
N LYS A 184 -6.85 -1.83 10.56
CA LYS A 184 -6.73 -3.28 10.31
C LYS A 184 -7.57 -4.08 11.30
N ARG A 185 -7.54 -3.72 12.61
CA ARG A 185 -8.34 -4.37 13.65
C ARG A 185 -9.84 -4.27 13.36
N VAL A 186 -10.32 -3.08 13.02
CA VAL A 186 -11.75 -2.86 12.73
C VAL A 186 -12.17 -3.61 11.47
N GLN A 187 -11.37 -3.56 10.41
CA GLN A 187 -11.64 -4.26 9.16
C GLN A 187 -11.74 -5.78 9.39
N HIS A 188 -10.76 -6.35 10.11
CA HIS A 188 -10.74 -7.78 10.42
C HIS A 188 -11.93 -8.20 11.30
N MET A 189 -12.24 -7.43 12.36
CA MET A 189 -13.36 -7.69 13.28
C MET A 189 -14.71 -7.73 12.56
N LEU A 190 -14.89 -6.89 11.54
CA LEU A 190 -16.15 -6.78 10.79
C LEU A 190 -16.19 -7.65 9.52
N GLY A 191 -15.05 -8.24 9.11
CA GLY A 191 -14.93 -9.02 7.87
C GLY A 191 -15.22 -8.22 6.61
N ILE A 192 -14.96 -6.90 6.63
CA ILE A 192 -15.22 -5.99 5.50
C ILE A 192 -14.08 -6.11 4.49
N THR A 193 -14.38 -6.13 3.20
CA THR A 193 -13.37 -6.00 2.14
C THR A 193 -12.87 -4.56 2.10
N ALA A 194 -11.55 -4.36 2.14
CA ALA A 194 -10.94 -3.04 2.10
C ALA A 194 -10.07 -2.87 0.85
N ILE A 195 -10.24 -1.76 0.13
CA ILE A 195 -9.31 -1.32 -0.91
C ILE A 195 -8.62 -0.05 -0.40
N TYR A 196 -7.31 -0.12 -0.27
CA TYR A 196 -6.48 0.91 0.34
C TYR A 196 -5.48 1.45 -0.67
N VAL A 197 -5.40 2.76 -0.80
CA VAL A 197 -4.40 3.44 -1.63
C VAL A 197 -3.37 4.09 -0.74
N THR A 198 -2.11 3.84 -1.01
CA THR A 198 -0.98 4.52 -0.36
C THR A 198 0.25 4.56 -1.27
N HIS A 199 1.19 5.41 -0.94
CA HIS A 199 2.56 5.38 -1.47
C HIS A 199 3.57 4.93 -0.41
N ASP A 200 3.11 4.67 0.84
CA ASP A 200 3.94 4.22 1.97
C ASP A 200 4.03 2.68 1.96
N GLN A 201 5.24 2.17 1.75
CA GLN A 201 5.54 0.73 1.70
C GLN A 201 5.27 0.06 3.05
N ALA A 202 5.61 0.74 4.17
CA ALA A 202 5.41 0.18 5.50
C ALA A 202 3.91 0.01 5.83
N GLU A 203 3.04 0.89 5.31
CA GLU A 203 1.59 0.71 5.39
C GLU A 203 1.15 -0.53 4.60
N ALA A 204 1.56 -0.63 3.33
CA ALA A 204 1.20 -1.74 2.47
C ALA A 204 1.67 -3.08 3.05
N LEU A 205 2.94 -3.19 3.43
CA LEU A 205 3.54 -4.43 3.95
C LEU A 205 2.90 -4.88 5.27
N SER A 206 2.50 -3.93 6.15
CA SER A 206 2.00 -4.28 7.50
C SER A 206 0.48 -4.50 7.58
N MET A 207 -0.30 -3.98 6.62
CA MET A 207 -1.77 -4.03 6.70
C MET A 207 -2.40 -5.00 5.72
N SER A 208 -1.76 -5.28 4.59
CA SER A 208 -2.41 -5.95 3.47
C SER A 208 -2.44 -7.47 3.61
N ASP A 209 -3.48 -8.07 3.09
CA ASP A 209 -3.51 -9.49 2.76
C ASP A 209 -3.00 -9.70 1.33
N LYS A 210 -3.14 -8.66 0.48
CA LYS A 210 -2.69 -8.63 -0.91
C LYS A 210 -2.21 -7.23 -1.29
N ILE A 211 -1.03 -7.13 -1.87
CA ILE A 211 -0.48 -5.89 -2.43
C ILE A 211 -0.58 -5.95 -3.96
N VAL A 212 -1.00 -4.84 -4.55
CA VAL A 212 -1.02 -4.61 -5.99
C VAL A 212 -0.04 -3.48 -6.27
N VAL A 213 1.14 -3.83 -6.79
CA VAL A 213 2.15 -2.83 -7.16
C VAL A 213 1.79 -2.29 -8.53
N MET A 214 1.65 -0.97 -8.61
CA MET A 214 1.27 -0.26 -9.84
C MET A 214 2.38 0.67 -10.32
N ASN A 215 2.59 0.71 -11.62
CA ASN A 215 3.47 1.66 -12.29
C ASN A 215 2.90 2.05 -13.66
N ASN A 216 2.94 3.34 -14.00
CA ASN A 216 2.52 3.86 -15.30
C ASN A 216 1.15 3.32 -15.78
N GLY A 217 0.16 3.26 -14.87
CA GLY A 217 -1.19 2.79 -15.16
C GLY A 217 -1.36 1.29 -15.22
N LYS A 218 -0.31 0.50 -15.01
CA LYS A 218 -0.31 -0.98 -15.10
C LYS A 218 -0.06 -1.62 -13.74
N ILE A 219 -0.50 -2.86 -13.60
CA ILE A 219 -0.12 -3.72 -12.48
C ILE A 219 1.21 -4.40 -12.84
N MET A 220 2.21 -4.22 -11.97
CA MET A 220 3.54 -4.82 -12.11
C MET A 220 3.60 -6.16 -11.39
N GLN A 221 3.04 -6.24 -10.17
CA GLN A 221 2.96 -7.49 -9.40
C GLN A 221 1.74 -7.47 -8.49
N VAL A 222 1.18 -8.65 -8.23
CA VAL A 222 0.11 -8.89 -7.25
C VAL A 222 0.52 -10.08 -6.40
N GLY A 223 0.49 -9.92 -5.08
CA GLY A 223 0.81 -11.02 -4.16
C GLY A 223 0.63 -10.64 -2.69
N PRO A 224 0.81 -11.61 -1.78
CA PRO A 224 0.96 -11.34 -0.35
C PRO A 224 2.18 -10.43 -0.09
N PRO A 225 2.20 -9.67 1.03
CA PRO A 225 3.31 -8.78 1.35
C PRO A 225 4.69 -9.44 1.32
N GLU A 226 4.81 -10.63 1.91
CA GLU A 226 6.06 -11.38 1.97
C GLU A 226 6.55 -11.80 0.57
N ASP A 227 5.63 -12.17 -0.33
CA ASP A 227 5.97 -12.57 -1.69
C ASP A 227 6.44 -11.37 -2.53
N VAL A 228 5.68 -10.27 -2.49
CA VAL A 228 6.07 -9.03 -3.19
C VAL A 228 7.42 -8.50 -2.70
N TYR A 229 7.71 -8.64 -1.40
CA TYR A 229 8.97 -8.21 -0.82
C TYR A 229 10.14 -9.14 -1.16
N ASN A 230 9.95 -10.47 -1.05
CA ASN A 230 11.02 -11.45 -1.18
C ASN A 230 11.25 -11.97 -2.61
N HIS A 231 10.20 -11.92 -3.45
CA HIS A 231 10.20 -12.44 -4.82
C HIS A 231 9.65 -11.36 -5.78
N PRO A 232 10.36 -10.20 -5.92
CA PRO A 232 9.92 -9.15 -6.83
C PRO A 232 9.92 -9.66 -8.27
N ALA A 233 8.84 -9.36 -9.01
CA ALA A 233 8.64 -9.85 -10.37
C ALA A 233 9.54 -9.15 -11.40
N ASP A 234 10.01 -7.94 -11.09
CA ASP A 234 10.89 -7.18 -11.97
C ASP A 234 11.78 -6.19 -11.17
N PRO A 235 12.78 -5.56 -11.82
CA PRO A 235 13.67 -4.61 -11.16
C PRO A 235 12.95 -3.40 -10.54
N PHE A 236 11.87 -2.92 -11.17
CA PHE A 236 11.09 -1.81 -10.61
C PHE A 236 10.47 -2.19 -9.26
N VAL A 237 9.89 -3.40 -9.14
CA VAL A 237 9.30 -3.86 -7.88
C VAL A 237 10.38 -4.04 -6.81
N ALA A 238 11.55 -4.60 -7.19
CA ALA A 238 12.67 -4.79 -6.28
C ALA A 238 13.19 -3.47 -5.70
N ASP A 239 13.35 -2.45 -6.54
CA ASP A 239 13.76 -1.11 -6.14
C ASP A 239 12.66 -0.42 -5.32
N PHE A 240 11.45 -0.38 -5.88
CA PHE A 240 10.34 0.36 -5.28
C PHE A 240 9.94 -0.17 -3.89
N ILE A 241 9.98 -1.48 -3.65
CA ILE A 241 9.56 -2.10 -2.37
C ILE A 241 10.71 -2.25 -1.38
N GLY A 242 11.91 -2.54 -1.84
CA GLY A 242 13.05 -2.90 -0.97
C GLY A 242 14.24 -1.97 -1.08
N ASN A 243 14.17 -0.89 -1.88
CA ASN A 243 15.33 -0.03 -2.19
C ASN A 243 16.56 -0.85 -2.58
N ALA A 244 16.36 -1.87 -3.43
CA ALA A 244 17.38 -2.85 -3.74
C ALA A 244 18.61 -2.21 -4.40
N ASN A 245 19.79 -2.67 -4.01
CA ASN A 245 21.02 -2.42 -4.73
C ASN A 245 21.06 -3.31 -5.98
N PHE A 246 21.47 -2.75 -7.13
CA PHE A 246 21.64 -3.52 -8.36
C PHE A 246 23.12 -3.61 -8.69
N LEU A 247 23.67 -4.84 -8.66
CA LEU A 247 25.03 -5.10 -9.07
C LEU A 247 25.05 -5.76 -10.44
N GLU A 248 25.80 -5.17 -11.37
CA GLU A 248 26.10 -5.79 -12.64
C GLU A 248 26.92 -7.06 -12.42
N SER A 249 26.49 -8.15 -13.02
CA SER A 249 27.05 -9.46 -12.81
C SER A 249 27.02 -10.26 -14.09
N ARG A 250 27.91 -11.24 -14.23
CA ARG A 250 27.90 -12.18 -15.35
C ARG A 250 27.61 -13.58 -14.86
N VAL A 251 26.73 -14.26 -15.57
CA VAL A 251 26.39 -15.66 -15.28
C VAL A 251 27.54 -16.57 -15.65
N ALA A 252 28.12 -17.24 -14.67
CA ALA A 252 29.18 -18.23 -14.87
C ALA A 252 28.60 -19.58 -15.25
N SER A 253 27.54 -20.04 -14.60
CA SER A 253 26.88 -21.32 -14.90
C SER A 253 25.42 -21.30 -14.40
N VAL A 254 24.61 -22.17 -15.04
CA VAL A 254 23.22 -22.45 -14.62
C VAL A 254 23.12 -23.97 -14.44
N ASN A 255 22.61 -24.40 -13.28
CA ASN A 255 22.41 -25.80 -12.96
C ASN A 255 21.10 -26.00 -12.17
N GLY A 256 20.75 -27.25 -11.86
CA GLY A 256 19.50 -27.57 -11.14
C GLY A 256 19.41 -27.04 -9.69
N VAL A 257 20.50 -26.49 -9.16
CA VAL A 257 20.55 -25.89 -7.81
C VAL A 257 20.35 -24.38 -7.89
N GLY A 258 20.83 -23.75 -8.98
CA GLY A 258 20.71 -22.30 -9.12
C GLY A 258 21.55 -21.73 -10.26
N VAL A 259 21.70 -20.42 -10.23
CA VAL A 259 22.50 -19.62 -11.14
C VAL A 259 23.74 -19.13 -10.39
N THR A 260 24.93 -19.44 -10.90
CA THR A 260 26.20 -18.90 -10.38
C THR A 260 26.54 -17.62 -11.11
N VAL A 261 26.75 -16.54 -10.37
CA VAL A 261 27.13 -15.22 -10.90
C VAL A 261 28.50 -14.79 -10.37
N MET A 262 29.21 -13.98 -11.15
CA MET A 262 30.52 -13.43 -10.80
C MET A 262 30.41 -11.99 -10.35
N ILE A 263 30.84 -11.67 -9.12
CA ILE A 263 30.89 -10.30 -8.57
C ILE A 263 32.24 -10.08 -7.91
N GLY A 264 32.94 -9.01 -8.26
CA GLY A 264 34.24 -8.68 -7.69
C GLY A 264 35.26 -9.82 -7.78
N GLY A 265 35.17 -10.70 -8.79
CA GLY A 265 36.03 -11.85 -8.98
C GLY A 265 35.68 -13.07 -8.12
N LYS A 266 34.56 -13.06 -7.41
CA LYS A 266 34.04 -14.20 -6.60
C LYS A 266 32.76 -14.75 -7.18
N GLU A 267 32.52 -16.04 -6.94
CA GLU A 267 31.31 -16.75 -7.35
C GLU A 267 30.24 -16.70 -6.26
N TYR A 268 29.01 -16.35 -6.65
CA TYR A 268 27.83 -16.40 -5.79
C TYR A 268 26.75 -17.26 -6.42
N VAL A 269 26.18 -18.17 -5.64
CA VAL A 269 25.12 -19.08 -6.10
C VAL A 269 23.77 -18.48 -5.67
N ILE A 270 22.95 -18.15 -6.66
CA ILE A 270 21.57 -17.68 -6.49
C ILE A 270 20.65 -18.87 -6.71
N ALA A 271 19.80 -19.20 -5.74
CA ALA A 271 18.85 -20.30 -5.86
C ALA A 271 17.94 -20.11 -7.09
N SER A 272 17.61 -21.21 -7.78
CA SER A 272 16.84 -21.17 -9.04
C SER A 272 15.50 -20.46 -8.92
N GLU A 273 14.84 -20.58 -7.78
CA GLU A 273 13.58 -19.91 -7.46
C GLU A 273 13.67 -18.37 -7.37
N ARG A 274 14.90 -17.82 -7.27
CA ARG A 274 15.20 -16.38 -7.22
C ARG A 274 15.83 -15.87 -8.51
N ALA A 275 16.06 -16.74 -9.47
CA ALA A 275 16.62 -16.38 -10.77
C ALA A 275 15.48 -16.12 -11.77
N TYR A 276 15.70 -15.16 -12.66
CA TYR A 276 14.78 -14.91 -13.76
C TYR A 276 14.78 -16.10 -14.74
N ASP A 277 13.59 -16.47 -15.23
CA ASP A 277 13.45 -17.56 -16.20
C ASP A 277 14.18 -17.25 -17.50
N GLY A 278 14.90 -18.26 -18.03
CA GLY A 278 15.61 -18.17 -19.32
C GLY A 278 17.03 -17.61 -19.24
N VAL A 279 17.59 -17.40 -18.04
CA VAL A 279 18.98 -16.99 -17.85
C VAL A 279 19.92 -18.11 -18.30
N ALA A 280 20.95 -17.78 -19.08
CA ALA A 280 21.95 -18.70 -19.59
C ALA A 280 23.39 -18.31 -19.17
N ALA A 281 24.31 -19.28 -19.20
CA ALA A 281 25.71 -19.01 -18.93
C ALA A 281 26.28 -18.01 -19.96
N GLY A 282 26.97 -16.99 -19.45
CA GLY A 282 27.51 -15.88 -20.24
C GLY A 282 26.65 -14.63 -20.30
N ASP A 283 25.41 -14.70 -19.87
CA ASP A 283 24.52 -13.53 -19.84
C ASP A 283 25.02 -12.46 -18.86
N GLU A 284 24.80 -11.20 -19.23
CA GLU A 284 24.94 -10.07 -18.33
C GLU A 284 23.60 -9.85 -17.61
N VAL A 285 23.64 -9.82 -16.27
CA VAL A 285 22.45 -9.75 -15.40
C VAL A 285 22.67 -8.73 -14.29
N TYR A 286 21.60 -8.25 -13.72
CA TYR A 286 21.62 -7.47 -12.48
C TYR A 286 21.27 -8.38 -11.29
N MET A 287 22.13 -8.39 -10.27
CA MET A 287 21.80 -8.98 -8.98
C MET A 287 21.18 -7.93 -8.10
N ALA A 288 19.90 -8.10 -7.76
CA ALA A 288 19.20 -7.23 -6.81
C ALA A 288 19.47 -7.70 -5.38
N ILE A 289 20.06 -6.82 -4.56
CA ILE A 289 20.41 -7.13 -3.16
C ILE A 289 19.76 -6.09 -2.27
N LYS A 290 19.00 -6.54 -1.28
CA LYS A 290 18.41 -5.63 -0.30
C LYS A 290 19.48 -5.01 0.60
N PRO A 291 19.34 -3.73 1.02
CA PRO A 291 20.33 -3.05 1.86
C PRO A 291 20.61 -3.76 3.18
N GLU A 292 19.60 -4.40 3.78
CA GLU A 292 19.71 -5.17 5.02
C GLU A 292 20.30 -6.57 4.84
N ALA A 293 20.44 -7.05 3.61
CA ALA A 293 21.12 -8.32 3.31
C ALA A 293 22.64 -8.16 3.15
N LEU A 294 23.13 -6.93 3.14
CA LEU A 294 24.56 -6.62 3.13
C LEU A 294 25.03 -6.34 4.55
N GLU A 295 26.12 -7.01 4.95
CA GLU A 295 26.81 -6.76 6.22
C GLU A 295 28.05 -5.92 5.97
N ILE A 296 28.30 -4.94 6.85
CA ILE A 296 29.49 -4.12 6.83
C ILE A 296 30.40 -4.47 8.01
N SER A 297 31.68 -4.74 7.73
CA SER A 297 32.69 -5.03 8.75
C SER A 297 34.02 -4.34 8.44
N ARG A 298 34.85 -4.16 9.48
CA ARG A 298 36.24 -3.77 9.28
C ARG A 298 37.08 -5.02 9.13
N GLY A 299 37.79 -5.16 8.03
CA GLY A 299 38.69 -6.29 7.80
C GLY A 299 38.24 -7.18 6.64
N ALA A 300 38.33 -8.51 6.80
CA ALA A 300 38.02 -9.45 5.75
C ALA A 300 36.51 -9.55 5.50
N GLY A 301 36.11 -9.43 4.23
CA GLY A 301 34.74 -9.59 3.74
C GLY A 301 34.76 -10.23 2.36
N ASP A 302 33.59 -10.49 1.80
CA ASP A 302 33.48 -11.02 0.44
C ASP A 302 33.82 -9.95 -0.61
N LEU A 303 33.38 -8.72 -0.37
CA LEU A 303 33.64 -7.55 -1.19
C LEU A 303 34.37 -6.50 -0.38
N THR A 304 35.17 -5.67 -1.03
CA THR A 304 35.87 -4.53 -0.40
C THR A 304 35.42 -3.25 -1.04
N GLY A 305 34.85 -2.34 -0.24
CA GLY A 305 34.38 -1.04 -0.70
C GLY A 305 34.87 0.10 0.20
N ARG A 306 34.63 1.31 -0.22
CA ARG A 306 34.93 2.55 0.54
C ARG A 306 33.62 3.16 1.04
N VAL A 307 33.50 3.37 2.34
CA VAL A 307 32.38 4.11 2.92
C VAL A 307 32.51 5.58 2.52
N ASP A 308 31.52 6.07 1.78
CA ASP A 308 31.43 7.47 1.33
C ASP A 308 30.66 8.30 2.38
N VAL A 309 29.49 7.83 2.78
CA VAL A 309 28.62 8.49 3.77
C VAL A 309 28.08 7.47 4.74
N ASN A 310 27.91 7.88 6.00
CA ASN A 310 27.10 7.15 6.97
C ASN A 310 26.06 8.08 7.61
N SER A 311 24.86 7.57 7.86
CA SER A 311 23.75 8.29 8.46
C SER A 311 23.15 7.49 9.61
N PHE A 312 23.20 8.04 10.83
CA PHE A 312 22.56 7.43 11.99
C PHE A 312 21.05 7.71 11.99
N VAL A 313 20.23 6.66 11.87
CA VAL A 313 18.77 6.76 11.82
C VAL A 313 18.12 6.07 13.03
N GLY A 314 18.71 6.22 14.20
CA GLY A 314 18.21 5.64 15.45
C GLY A 314 18.45 4.12 15.52
N ALA A 315 17.46 3.31 15.15
CA ALA A 315 17.56 1.85 15.23
C ALA A 315 18.57 1.23 14.26
N VAL A 316 18.91 1.96 13.18
CA VAL A 316 19.85 1.51 12.16
C VAL A 316 20.84 2.62 11.82
N THR A 317 21.99 2.24 11.25
CA THR A 317 22.89 3.14 10.54
C THR A 317 22.89 2.75 9.07
N GLU A 318 22.65 3.73 8.21
CA GLU A 318 22.71 3.58 6.76
C GLU A 318 24.11 4.00 6.28
N TYR A 319 24.73 3.14 5.50
CA TYR A 319 26.03 3.39 4.87
C TYR A 319 25.85 3.46 3.36
N LYS A 320 26.46 4.45 2.73
CA LYS A 320 26.65 4.52 1.30
C LYS A 320 28.10 4.08 1.01
N VAL A 321 28.24 2.94 0.34
CA VAL A 321 29.52 2.29 0.09
C VAL A 321 29.83 2.29 -1.40
N GLU A 322 30.95 2.86 -1.80
CA GLU A 322 31.45 2.79 -3.18
C GLU A 322 32.12 1.43 -3.39
N PHE A 323 31.64 0.68 -4.37
CA PHE A 323 32.15 -0.60 -4.80
C PHE A 323 32.13 -0.66 -6.33
N ASP A 324 33.29 -0.89 -6.95
CA ASP A 324 33.46 -1.03 -8.40
C ASP A 324 32.79 0.09 -9.24
N GLY A 325 32.94 1.33 -8.77
CA GLY A 325 32.36 2.52 -9.42
C GLY A 325 30.85 2.71 -9.22
N GLN A 326 30.20 1.87 -8.42
CA GLN A 326 28.79 1.96 -8.06
C GLN A 326 28.64 2.26 -6.57
N PHE A 327 27.49 2.80 -6.18
CA PHE A 327 27.16 3.03 -4.78
C PHE A 327 26.15 2.00 -4.29
N LEU A 328 26.49 1.31 -3.21
CA LEU A 328 25.62 0.38 -2.51
C LEU A 328 25.11 1.00 -1.21
N THR A 329 23.84 0.85 -0.92
CA THR A 329 23.26 1.16 0.39
C THR A 329 23.34 -0.07 1.27
N VAL A 330 23.87 0.08 2.48
CA VAL A 330 23.93 -0.97 3.50
C VAL A 330 23.20 -0.48 4.74
N ILE A 331 22.26 -1.25 5.25
CA ILE A 331 21.53 -0.94 6.49
C ILE A 331 22.03 -1.87 7.59
N HIS A 332 22.70 -1.29 8.59
CA HIS A 332 23.24 -2.02 9.71
C HIS A 332 22.45 -1.72 11.00
N PRO A 333 21.90 -2.74 11.70
CA PRO A 333 21.19 -2.53 12.96
C PRO A 333 22.13 -1.99 14.05
N ASN A 334 21.69 -0.97 14.79
CA ASN A 334 22.41 -0.46 15.94
C ASN A 334 22.07 -1.30 17.18
N THR A 335 22.85 -2.35 17.43
CA THR A 335 22.66 -3.31 18.55
C THR A 335 23.25 -2.84 19.87
N GLY A 336 23.40 -1.54 20.10
CA GLY A 336 23.90 -1.00 21.36
C GLY A 336 22.93 -1.24 22.53
N GLU A 337 23.46 -1.60 23.70
CA GLU A 337 22.71 -1.60 24.96
C GLU A 337 22.30 -0.16 25.31
N SER A 338 21.04 0.21 25.03
CA SER A 338 20.47 1.49 25.47
C SER A 338 19.26 1.23 26.37
N VAL A 339 19.54 0.84 27.60
CA VAL A 339 18.53 0.86 28.67
C VAL A 339 18.69 2.17 29.44
N THR A 340 17.71 3.05 29.34
CA THR A 340 17.64 4.28 30.13
C THR A 340 16.44 4.19 31.05
N LEU A 341 16.68 4.32 32.37
CA LEU A 341 15.64 4.41 33.38
C LEU A 341 15.26 5.89 33.56
N PHE A 342 13.98 6.19 33.43
CA PHE A 342 13.42 7.51 33.74
C PHE A 342 12.69 7.44 35.10
N HIS A 343 12.87 8.50 35.92
CA HIS A 343 12.14 8.68 37.17
C HIS A 343 10.74 9.21 36.95
#